data_a9a6326c8365e21747d6d2a4225a17c0
#
_entry.id   a9a6326c8365e21747d6d2a4225a17c0
#
_cell.length_a   1.000
_cell.length_b   1.000
_cell.length_c   1.000
_cell.angle_alpha   90.00
_cell.angle_beta   90.00
_cell.angle_gamma   90.00
#
_symmetry.space_group_name_H-M   'P 1'
#
loop_
_entity.id
_entity.type
_entity.pdbx_description
1 polymer ?
#
loop_
_entity_poly.entity_id
_entity_poly.type
_entity_poly.pdbx_seq_one_letter_code
_entity_poly.pdbx_strand_id
1 'polypeptide(L)'
;MAFPMLAAAAWLIWVLAGLQGPDRVFTALMAAIALSLLLWIYGRFLQQGKAGPISLVGSLLAFVFLVLTIVWTLREAPASAPRASAAAASSMESAVSGNSPAGSAGAVRWQAWAPGLPERLALQGSPVFVDFTASWCITCQANKVRVLQGDAVMKTFKENRVQALRADWTRQDPQIAAELARHGRNGVPLYLVYRPGETKPRILSEWLTDREVITALR
;
A
#
# COMPACT_ATOMS: atom_id res chain seq x y z
N MET A 1 -19.80 10.00 -23.42
CA MET A 1 -19.33 8.76 -22.76
C MET A 1 -17.84 8.81 -22.32
N ALA A 2 -17.12 9.93 -22.52
CA ALA A 2 -15.67 10.03 -22.17
C ALA A 2 -15.39 10.17 -20.67
N PHE A 3 -16.24 10.86 -19.91
CA PHE A 3 -16.01 11.12 -18.47
C PHE A 3 -15.88 9.88 -17.59
N PRO A 4 -16.72 8.84 -17.68
CA PRO A 4 -16.56 7.65 -16.86
C PRO A 4 -15.28 6.87 -17.22
N MET A 5 -14.85 6.89 -18.49
CA MET A 5 -13.58 6.27 -18.88
C MET A 5 -12.36 7.01 -18.32
N LEU A 6 -12.38 8.35 -18.30
CA LEU A 6 -11.32 9.14 -17.70
C LEU A 6 -11.26 8.96 -16.17
N ALA A 7 -12.41 8.87 -15.50
CA ALA A 7 -12.48 8.60 -14.08
C ALA A 7 -11.90 7.21 -13.73
N ALA A 8 -12.24 6.18 -14.52
CA ALA A 8 -11.68 4.84 -14.36
C ALA A 8 -10.16 4.83 -14.60
N ALA A 9 -9.66 5.52 -15.61
CA ALA A 9 -8.24 5.64 -15.89
C ALA A 9 -7.50 6.34 -14.74
N ALA A 10 -8.02 7.45 -14.24
CA ALA A 10 -7.44 8.17 -13.10
C ALA A 10 -7.39 7.29 -11.84
N TRP A 11 -8.45 6.53 -11.57
CA TRP A 11 -8.48 5.60 -10.45
C TRP A 11 -7.45 4.47 -10.60
N LEU A 12 -7.30 3.88 -11.80
CA LEU A 12 -6.29 2.87 -12.06
C LEU A 12 -4.86 3.40 -11.90
N ILE A 13 -4.59 4.62 -12.35
CA ILE A 13 -3.30 5.29 -12.15
C ILE A 13 -3.02 5.48 -10.66
N TRP A 14 -4.02 5.91 -9.89
CA TRP A 14 -3.89 6.07 -8.44
C TRP A 14 -3.60 4.75 -7.72
N VAL A 15 -4.29 3.67 -8.09
CA VAL A 15 -4.03 2.31 -7.56
C VAL A 15 -2.62 1.84 -7.92
N LEU A 16 -2.21 2.04 -9.17
CA LEU A 16 -0.87 1.67 -9.63
C LEU A 16 0.23 2.42 -8.87
N ALA A 17 0.03 3.72 -8.61
CA ALA A 17 0.93 4.52 -7.80
C ALA A 17 1.07 3.99 -6.37
N GLY A 18 -0.03 3.54 -5.77
CA GLY A 18 -0.04 2.94 -4.45
C GLY A 18 0.67 1.59 -4.36
N LEU A 19 0.64 0.80 -5.43
CA LEU A 19 1.24 -0.54 -5.48
C LEU A 19 2.73 -0.53 -5.78
N GLN A 20 3.16 0.30 -6.73
CA GLN A 20 4.52 0.24 -7.29
C GLN A 20 5.39 1.47 -7.02
N GLY A 21 4.82 2.49 -6.41
CA GLY A 21 5.48 3.76 -6.16
C GLY A 21 5.37 4.74 -7.34
N PRO A 22 5.61 6.05 -7.08
CA PRO A 22 5.41 7.12 -8.06
C PRO A 22 6.35 6.99 -9.28
N ASP A 23 7.56 6.46 -9.09
CA ASP A 23 8.57 6.35 -10.16
C ASP A 23 8.13 5.40 -11.27
N ARG A 24 7.48 4.28 -10.91
CA ARG A 24 6.98 3.32 -11.90
C ARG A 24 5.76 3.84 -12.66
N VAL A 25 4.90 4.61 -11.99
CA VAL A 25 3.79 5.29 -12.67
C VAL A 25 4.32 6.30 -13.67
N PHE A 26 5.31 7.10 -13.28
CA PHE A 26 5.96 8.06 -14.18
C PHE A 26 6.56 7.35 -15.42
N THR A 27 7.28 6.25 -15.20
CA THR A 27 7.86 5.46 -16.29
C THR A 27 6.79 4.88 -17.24
N ALA A 28 5.69 4.35 -16.70
CA ALA A 28 4.58 3.83 -17.51
C ALA A 28 3.91 4.93 -18.34
N LEU A 29 3.71 6.12 -17.76
CA LEU A 29 3.15 7.27 -18.47
C LEU A 29 4.08 7.75 -19.59
N MET A 30 5.40 7.82 -19.36
CA MET A 30 6.38 8.19 -20.36
C MET A 30 6.42 7.18 -21.51
N ALA A 31 6.33 5.88 -21.22
CA ALA A 31 6.23 4.82 -22.23
C ALA A 31 4.94 4.94 -23.07
N ALA A 32 3.80 5.25 -22.43
CA ALA A 32 2.53 5.45 -23.12
C ALA A 32 2.57 6.68 -24.04
N ILE A 33 3.19 7.78 -23.60
CA ILE A 33 3.40 8.99 -24.41
C ILE A 33 4.29 8.67 -25.63
N ALA A 34 5.41 7.97 -25.41
CA ALA A 34 6.32 7.58 -26.50
C ALA A 34 5.63 6.68 -27.52
N LEU A 35 4.84 5.69 -27.07
CA LEU A 35 4.06 4.82 -27.94
C LEU A 35 3.01 5.60 -28.75
N SER A 36 2.29 6.51 -28.10
CA SER A 36 1.30 7.38 -28.75
C SER A 36 1.94 8.25 -29.84
N LEU A 37 3.13 8.79 -29.56
CA LEU A 37 3.89 9.61 -30.50
C LEU A 37 4.37 8.78 -31.71
N LEU A 38 4.85 7.54 -31.46
CA LEU A 38 5.22 6.60 -32.52
C LEU A 38 4.05 6.26 -33.45
N LEU A 39 2.91 5.93 -32.86
CA LEU A 39 1.70 5.62 -33.62
C LEU A 39 1.20 6.84 -34.42
N TRP A 40 1.30 8.04 -33.86
CA TRP A 40 0.96 9.27 -34.55
C TRP A 40 1.89 9.56 -35.73
N ILE A 41 3.21 9.43 -35.54
CA ILE A 41 4.20 9.59 -36.60
C ILE A 41 3.98 8.55 -37.69
N TYR A 42 3.74 7.28 -37.31
CA TYR A 42 3.44 6.20 -38.25
C TYR A 42 2.18 6.52 -39.07
N GLY A 43 1.08 6.88 -38.42
CA GLY A 43 -0.16 7.23 -39.12
C GLY A 43 -0.06 8.47 -39.98
N ARG A 44 0.69 9.49 -39.55
CA ARG A 44 0.79 10.77 -40.26
C ARG A 44 1.74 10.73 -41.46
N PHE A 45 2.86 10.03 -41.35
CA PHE A 45 3.95 10.11 -42.34
C PHE A 45 4.15 8.83 -43.18
N LEU A 46 4.10 7.65 -42.57
CA LEU A 46 4.33 6.40 -43.29
C LEU A 46 3.12 5.97 -44.12
N GLN A 47 1.89 6.09 -43.61
CA GLN A 47 0.69 5.71 -44.35
C GLN A 47 0.42 6.64 -45.57
N GLN A 48 0.89 7.88 -45.50
CA GLN A 48 0.68 8.85 -46.61
C GLN A 48 1.77 8.81 -47.69
N GLY A 49 2.72 7.88 -47.60
CA GLY A 49 3.80 7.76 -48.58
C GLY A 49 4.76 8.96 -48.65
N LYS A 50 4.70 9.88 -47.69
CA LYS A 50 5.54 11.09 -47.62
C LYS A 50 6.67 10.93 -46.60
N ALA A 51 7.28 9.74 -46.57
CA ALA A 51 8.37 9.47 -45.65
C ALA A 51 9.64 10.24 -46.10
N GLY A 52 9.81 11.43 -45.52
CA GLY A 52 11.07 12.17 -45.64
C GLY A 52 12.11 11.68 -44.60
N PRO A 53 13.39 12.03 -44.76
CA PRO A 53 14.44 11.62 -43.82
C PRO A 53 14.16 12.06 -42.35
N ILE A 54 13.45 13.16 -42.14
CA ILE A 54 13.09 13.68 -40.84
C ILE A 54 12.08 12.76 -40.10
N SER A 55 11.13 12.14 -40.83
CA SER A 55 10.14 11.23 -40.23
C SER A 55 10.79 9.90 -39.84
N LEU A 56 11.78 9.41 -40.59
CA LEU A 56 12.53 8.22 -40.24
C LEU A 56 13.40 8.43 -39.00
N VAL A 57 14.06 9.59 -38.90
CA VAL A 57 14.85 9.94 -37.70
C VAL A 57 13.96 10.08 -36.45
N GLY A 58 12.82 10.76 -36.58
CA GLY A 58 11.85 10.90 -35.46
C GLY A 58 11.30 9.55 -34.98
N SER A 59 10.98 8.65 -35.92
CA SER A 59 10.51 7.29 -35.60
C SER A 59 11.60 6.46 -34.91
N LEU A 60 12.84 6.56 -35.39
CA LEU A 60 14.00 5.87 -34.81
C LEU A 60 14.28 6.35 -33.39
N LEU A 61 14.28 7.67 -33.15
CA LEU A 61 14.48 8.24 -31.83
C LEU A 61 13.40 7.82 -30.83
N ALA A 62 12.11 7.86 -31.24
CA ALA A 62 11.01 7.42 -30.40
C ALA A 62 11.06 5.91 -30.10
N PHE A 63 11.49 5.09 -31.07
CA PHE A 63 11.71 3.65 -30.87
C PHE A 63 12.86 3.38 -29.90
N VAL A 64 14.00 4.07 -30.06
CA VAL A 64 15.13 3.97 -29.12
C VAL A 64 14.73 4.39 -27.72
N PHE A 65 13.97 5.48 -27.59
CA PHE A 65 13.46 5.93 -26.29
C PHE A 65 12.53 4.88 -25.64
N LEU A 66 11.63 4.26 -26.42
CA LEU A 66 10.75 3.18 -25.96
C LEU A 66 11.56 1.97 -25.48
N VAL A 67 12.56 1.54 -26.27
CA VAL A 67 13.45 0.42 -25.91
C VAL A 67 14.23 0.74 -24.62
N LEU A 68 14.77 1.94 -24.50
CA LEU A 68 15.49 2.38 -23.30
C LEU A 68 14.59 2.38 -22.06
N THR A 69 13.35 2.86 -22.17
CA THR A 69 12.40 2.82 -21.05
C THR A 69 12.04 1.40 -20.63
N ILE A 70 11.83 0.49 -21.60
CA ILE A 70 11.57 -0.94 -21.33
C ILE A 70 12.78 -1.60 -20.68
N VAL A 71 13.99 -1.38 -21.20
CA VAL A 71 15.23 -1.94 -20.63
C VAL A 71 15.46 -1.42 -19.22
N TRP A 72 15.20 -0.14 -18.97
CA TRP A 72 15.35 0.46 -17.64
C TRP A 72 14.35 -0.15 -16.64
N THR A 73 13.08 -0.29 -17.03
CA THR A 73 12.07 -0.95 -16.19
C THR A 73 12.37 -2.42 -15.88
N LEU A 74 12.94 -3.14 -16.86
CA LEU A 74 13.32 -4.55 -16.65
C LEU A 74 14.57 -4.69 -15.76
N ARG A 75 15.50 -3.73 -15.81
CA ARG A 75 16.69 -3.72 -14.93
C ARG A 75 16.34 -3.36 -13.47
N GLU A 76 15.32 -2.55 -13.25
CA GLU A 76 14.85 -2.18 -11.92
C GLU A 76 13.80 -3.17 -11.35
N ALA A 77 13.51 -4.26 -12.05
CA ALA A 77 12.74 -5.34 -11.46
C ALA A 77 13.52 -5.86 -10.23
N PRO A 78 13.02 -5.69 -9.00
CA PRO A 78 13.72 -6.22 -7.84
C PRO A 78 13.84 -7.72 -8.04
N ALA A 79 15.06 -8.22 -7.97
CA ALA A 79 15.33 -9.64 -7.82
C ALA A 79 14.78 -10.06 -6.45
N SER A 80 13.48 -10.24 -6.36
CA SER A 80 12.81 -10.93 -5.27
C SER A 80 12.98 -12.42 -5.46
N ALA A 81 14.24 -12.88 -5.42
CA ALA A 81 14.54 -14.25 -5.10
C ALA A 81 14.49 -14.37 -3.57
N PRO A 82 13.80 -15.39 -3.03
CA PRO A 82 13.81 -15.65 -1.60
C PRO A 82 15.21 -16.13 -1.20
N ARG A 83 16.06 -15.24 -0.70
CA ARG A 83 17.19 -15.65 0.12
C ARG A 83 16.67 -16.00 1.50
N ALA A 84 16.06 -17.18 1.57
CA ALA A 84 15.94 -17.89 2.82
C ALA A 84 17.33 -18.33 3.27
N SER A 85 17.56 -18.09 4.56
CA SER A 85 18.62 -18.72 5.37
C SER A 85 20.05 -18.23 5.15
N ALA A 86 20.49 -17.34 6.01
CA ALA A 86 21.76 -17.33 6.75
C ALA A 86 22.11 -15.98 7.41
N ALA A 87 21.15 -15.26 8.01
CA ALA A 87 21.45 -14.07 8.80
C ALA A 87 20.47 -13.88 9.98
N ALA A 88 20.06 -14.97 10.62
CA ALA A 88 19.11 -14.91 11.73
C ALA A 88 19.81 -14.75 13.11
N ALA A 89 21.06 -14.27 13.17
CA ALA A 89 21.79 -14.20 14.45
C ALA A 89 22.45 -12.86 14.78
N SER A 90 22.32 -11.80 13.96
CA SER A 90 23.03 -10.54 14.27
C SER A 90 22.28 -9.24 14.01
N SER A 91 20.96 -9.24 13.95
CA SER A 91 20.17 -8.03 13.72
C SER A 91 19.05 -7.80 14.73
N MET A 92 19.22 -8.24 15.96
CA MET A 92 18.22 -8.01 17.02
C MET A 92 18.41 -6.66 17.75
N GLU A 93 19.35 -5.83 17.35
CA GLU A 93 19.68 -4.59 18.06
C GLU A 93 19.59 -3.29 17.24
N SER A 94 19.15 -3.34 15.97
CA SER A 94 19.10 -2.13 15.13
C SER A 94 17.74 -1.82 14.51
N ALA A 95 16.65 -2.47 14.92
CA ALA A 95 15.30 -2.24 14.35
C ALA A 95 14.44 -1.24 15.14
N VAL A 96 15.02 -0.34 15.92
CA VAL A 96 14.31 0.72 16.68
C VAL A 96 14.45 2.10 16.04
N SER A 97 14.80 2.20 14.76
CA SER A 97 14.86 3.51 14.08
C SER A 97 14.24 3.45 12.69
N GLY A 98 12.93 3.28 12.62
CA GLY A 98 12.09 3.45 11.43
C GLY A 98 11.41 4.81 11.45
N ASN A 99 12.02 5.76 10.77
CA ASN A 99 11.61 7.15 10.60
C ASN A 99 10.21 7.25 9.97
N SER A 100 9.16 7.44 10.78
CA SER A 100 7.88 7.99 10.33
C SER A 100 7.91 9.50 10.54
N PRO A 101 7.40 10.32 9.59
CA PRO A 101 7.43 11.77 9.73
C PRO A 101 6.72 12.19 11.02
N ALA A 102 7.39 13.05 11.76
CA ALA A 102 6.92 13.66 13.00
C ALA A 102 5.59 14.39 12.77
N GLY A 103 4.49 13.76 13.12
CA GLY A 103 3.16 14.35 13.17
C GLY A 103 2.79 14.63 14.62
N SER A 104 2.67 15.90 14.97
CA SER A 104 1.99 16.50 16.11
C SER A 104 1.98 15.75 17.45
N ALA A 105 2.47 16.40 18.49
CA ALA A 105 2.36 16.01 19.89
C ALA A 105 0.88 15.78 20.25
N GLY A 106 0.45 14.54 20.30
CA GLY A 106 -0.93 14.16 20.61
C GLY A 106 -1.52 13.04 19.76
N ALA A 107 -0.88 12.63 18.67
CA ALA A 107 -1.36 11.56 17.81
C ALA A 107 -1.05 10.16 18.39
N VAL A 108 -1.98 9.23 18.22
CA VAL A 108 -1.76 7.79 18.53
C VAL A 108 -0.61 7.28 17.65
N ARG A 109 0.41 6.67 18.28
CA ARG A 109 1.54 6.10 17.54
C ARG A 109 1.15 4.74 17.00
N TRP A 110 1.09 4.64 15.69
CA TRP A 110 0.91 3.38 14.99
C TRP A 110 2.27 2.68 14.81
N GLN A 111 2.35 1.44 15.29
CA GLN A 111 3.52 0.58 15.11
C GLN A 111 3.27 -0.39 13.96
N ALA A 112 4.33 -0.83 13.28
CA ALA A 112 4.22 -1.90 12.30
C ALA A 112 3.80 -3.20 13.00
N TRP A 113 2.82 -3.89 12.41
CA TRP A 113 2.42 -5.21 12.84
C TRP A 113 3.51 -6.24 12.52
N ALA A 114 3.66 -7.22 13.38
CA ALA A 114 4.48 -8.41 13.15
C ALA A 114 3.77 -9.64 13.75
N PRO A 115 4.00 -10.85 13.21
CA PRO A 115 3.42 -12.08 13.74
C PRO A 115 3.70 -12.26 15.23
N GLY A 116 2.66 -12.56 16.02
CA GLY A 116 2.77 -12.79 17.46
C GLY A 116 2.99 -11.52 18.31
N LEU A 117 3.15 -10.34 17.70
CA LEU A 117 3.30 -9.07 18.44
C LEU A 117 2.03 -8.68 19.18
N PRO A 118 0.82 -8.76 18.58
CA PRO A 118 -0.41 -8.40 19.28
C PRO A 118 -0.63 -9.22 20.55
N GLU A 119 -0.44 -10.54 20.47
CA GLU A 119 -0.63 -11.47 21.60
C GLU A 119 0.36 -11.18 22.72
N ARG A 120 1.62 -10.91 22.38
CA ARG A 120 2.65 -10.56 23.39
C ARG A 120 2.31 -9.28 24.13
N LEU A 121 1.88 -8.25 23.42
CA LEU A 121 1.49 -6.97 24.03
C LEU A 121 0.24 -7.12 24.90
N ALA A 122 -0.73 -7.93 24.47
CA ALA A 122 -1.93 -8.22 25.25
C ALA A 122 -1.59 -8.98 26.54
N LEU A 123 -0.71 -9.98 26.49
CA LEU A 123 -0.23 -10.70 27.66
C LEU A 123 0.56 -9.81 28.64
N GLN A 124 1.20 -8.74 28.15
CA GLN A 124 1.84 -7.72 28.99
C GLN A 124 0.83 -6.75 29.64
N GLY A 125 -0.47 -6.99 29.45
CA GLY A 125 -1.53 -6.20 30.09
C GLY A 125 -1.93 -4.94 29.31
N SER A 126 -1.51 -4.79 28.06
CA SER A 126 -1.89 -3.66 27.21
C SER A 126 -3.03 -4.04 26.27
N PRO A 127 -4.10 -3.22 26.15
CA PRO A 127 -5.09 -3.42 25.10
C PRO A 127 -4.44 -3.13 23.73
N VAL A 128 -4.71 -3.99 22.73
CA VAL A 128 -4.10 -3.88 21.41
C VAL A 128 -5.20 -3.74 20.35
N PHE A 129 -5.01 -2.79 19.43
CA PHE A 129 -5.84 -2.63 18.25
C PHE A 129 -5.00 -2.86 17.00
N VAL A 130 -5.42 -3.77 16.12
CA VAL A 130 -4.72 -4.08 14.88
C VAL A 130 -5.56 -3.68 13.68
N ASP A 131 -5.00 -2.83 12.81
CA ASP A 131 -5.57 -2.35 11.54
C ASP A 131 -4.89 -3.06 10.36
N PHE A 132 -5.52 -4.09 9.79
CA PHE A 132 -5.12 -4.68 8.52
C PHE A 132 -5.70 -3.86 7.38
N THR A 133 -4.82 -3.22 6.62
CA THR A 133 -5.18 -2.19 5.65
C THR A 133 -4.37 -2.29 4.36
N ALA A 134 -4.79 -1.57 3.32
CA ALA A 134 -4.00 -1.35 2.12
C ALA A 134 -4.30 0.04 1.53
N SER A 135 -3.35 0.61 0.78
CA SER A 135 -3.52 1.92 0.16
C SER A 135 -4.65 1.94 -0.88
N TRP A 136 -4.85 0.85 -1.61
CA TRP A 136 -5.89 0.67 -2.62
C TRP A 136 -7.28 0.32 -2.05
N CYS A 137 -7.38 0.05 -0.74
CA CYS A 137 -8.63 -0.34 -0.08
C CYS A 137 -9.45 0.90 0.29
N ILE A 138 -10.49 1.19 -0.49
CA ILE A 138 -11.37 2.37 -0.29
C ILE A 138 -12.06 2.34 1.08
N THR A 139 -12.59 1.17 1.49
CA THR A 139 -13.22 0.99 2.80
C THR A 139 -12.24 1.26 3.94
N CYS A 140 -10.99 0.82 3.82
CA CYS A 140 -9.96 1.09 4.80
C CYS A 140 -9.69 2.60 4.95
N GLN A 141 -9.57 3.32 3.83
CA GLN A 141 -9.36 4.77 3.84
C GLN A 141 -10.55 5.51 4.45
N ALA A 142 -11.77 5.11 4.10
CA ALA A 142 -12.98 5.68 4.68
C ALA A 142 -13.04 5.47 6.21
N ASN A 143 -12.75 4.26 6.70
CA ASN A 143 -12.71 3.97 8.13
C ASN A 143 -11.60 4.73 8.86
N LYS A 144 -10.43 4.93 8.23
CA LYS A 144 -9.36 5.75 8.82
C LYS A 144 -9.82 7.18 9.10
N VAL A 145 -10.41 7.82 8.10
CA VAL A 145 -10.83 9.23 8.21
C VAL A 145 -12.03 9.38 9.13
N ARG A 146 -13.04 8.51 9.00
CA ARG A 146 -14.31 8.65 9.71
C ARG A 146 -14.25 8.19 11.16
N VAL A 147 -13.46 7.16 11.46
CA VAL A 147 -13.50 6.47 12.78
C VAL A 147 -12.14 6.54 13.47
N LEU A 148 -11.08 6.00 12.83
CA LEU A 148 -9.78 5.86 13.50
C LEU A 148 -9.08 7.20 13.77
N GLN A 149 -9.37 8.24 12.99
CA GLN A 149 -8.92 9.62 13.22
C GLN A 149 -9.95 10.48 13.96
N GLY A 150 -11.12 9.92 14.28
CA GLY A 150 -12.17 10.62 15.05
C GLY A 150 -11.75 10.86 16.49
N ASP A 151 -12.12 12.04 17.03
CA ASP A 151 -11.72 12.48 18.38
C ASP A 151 -12.12 11.50 19.46
N ALA A 152 -13.30 10.87 19.37
CA ALA A 152 -13.80 9.93 20.35
C ALA A 152 -12.94 8.67 20.45
N VAL A 153 -12.54 8.09 19.30
CA VAL A 153 -11.70 6.91 19.24
C VAL A 153 -10.26 7.25 19.65
N MET A 154 -9.73 8.37 19.15
CA MET A 154 -8.39 8.84 19.50
C MET A 154 -8.25 9.14 21.00
N LYS A 155 -9.27 9.73 21.62
CA LYS A 155 -9.33 9.93 23.05
C LYS A 155 -9.33 8.60 23.80
N THR A 156 -10.17 7.66 23.40
CA THR A 156 -10.25 6.32 24.00
C THR A 156 -8.91 5.56 23.89
N PHE A 157 -8.23 5.65 22.75
CA PHE A 157 -6.92 5.02 22.55
C PHE A 157 -5.87 5.59 23.52
N LYS A 158 -5.88 6.90 23.76
CA LYS A 158 -4.97 7.56 24.70
C LYS A 158 -5.28 7.19 26.15
N GLU A 159 -6.55 7.29 26.56
CA GLU A 159 -6.99 7.01 27.92
C GLU A 159 -6.70 5.56 28.34
N ASN A 160 -6.94 4.61 27.45
CA ASN A 160 -6.71 3.19 27.70
C ASN A 160 -5.27 2.74 27.34
N ARG A 161 -4.38 3.64 26.89
CA ARG A 161 -3.01 3.33 26.45
C ARG A 161 -2.97 2.20 25.41
N VAL A 162 -3.90 2.23 24.46
CA VAL A 162 -4.02 1.21 23.41
C VAL A 162 -2.77 1.16 22.56
N GLN A 163 -2.22 -0.04 22.39
CA GLN A 163 -1.16 -0.29 21.43
C GLN A 163 -1.77 -0.42 20.03
N ALA A 164 -1.56 0.58 19.19
CA ALA A 164 -2.11 0.60 17.84
C ALA A 164 -1.10 0.01 16.86
N LEU A 165 -1.46 -1.11 16.24
CA LEU A 165 -0.64 -1.81 15.25
C LEU A 165 -1.27 -1.70 13.87
N ARG A 166 -0.44 -1.56 12.84
CA ARG A 166 -0.87 -1.51 11.44
C ARG A 166 -0.18 -2.57 10.61
N ALA A 167 -0.98 -3.40 9.94
CA ALA A 167 -0.56 -4.37 8.97
C ALA A 167 -0.87 -3.84 7.56
N ASP A 168 0.11 -3.28 6.89
CA ASP A 168 -0.04 -2.73 5.55
C ASP A 168 0.14 -3.81 4.48
N TRP A 169 -0.96 -4.28 3.93
CA TRP A 169 -1.00 -5.29 2.89
C TRP A 169 -1.00 -4.71 1.46
N THR A 170 -0.59 -3.47 1.29
CA THR A 170 -0.52 -2.80 -0.02
C THR A 170 0.30 -3.61 -1.02
N ARG A 171 1.41 -4.21 -0.57
CA ARG A 171 2.32 -5.03 -1.38
C ARG A 171 2.06 -6.54 -1.27
N GLN A 172 0.93 -6.93 -0.68
CA GLN A 172 0.53 -8.33 -0.52
C GLN A 172 1.56 -9.19 0.23
N ASP A 173 2.07 -8.68 1.35
CA ASP A 173 2.99 -9.40 2.21
C ASP A 173 2.40 -10.78 2.60
N PRO A 174 3.13 -11.89 2.38
CA PRO A 174 2.64 -13.23 2.64
C PRO A 174 2.40 -13.51 4.13
N GLN A 175 3.10 -12.86 5.05
CA GLN A 175 2.86 -13.02 6.48
C GLN A 175 1.52 -12.40 6.88
N ILE A 176 1.21 -11.22 6.34
CA ILE A 176 -0.09 -10.58 6.54
C ILE A 176 -1.21 -11.41 5.88
N ALA A 177 -0.97 -11.95 4.67
CA ALA A 177 -1.92 -12.81 3.99
C ALA A 177 -2.24 -14.08 4.81
N ALA A 178 -1.23 -14.72 5.39
CA ALA A 178 -1.41 -15.88 6.26
C ALA A 178 -2.23 -15.53 7.51
N GLU A 179 -2.02 -14.35 8.10
CA GLU A 179 -2.79 -13.91 9.26
C GLU A 179 -4.25 -13.60 8.89
N LEU A 180 -4.50 -12.94 7.76
CA LEU A 180 -5.85 -12.75 7.24
C LEU A 180 -6.58 -14.08 7.06
N ALA A 181 -5.92 -15.08 6.47
CA ALA A 181 -6.47 -16.43 6.27
C ALA A 181 -6.79 -17.15 7.58
N ARG A 182 -5.98 -16.97 8.64
CA ARG A 182 -6.24 -17.51 10.00
C ARG A 182 -7.56 -17.01 10.57
N HIS A 183 -7.96 -15.79 10.21
CA HIS A 183 -9.23 -15.19 10.61
C HIS A 183 -10.35 -15.39 9.60
N GLY A 184 -10.17 -16.31 8.61
CA GLY A 184 -11.16 -16.61 7.58
C GLY A 184 -11.36 -15.48 6.57
N ARG A 185 -10.35 -14.61 6.39
CA ARG A 185 -10.41 -13.47 5.49
C ARG A 185 -9.43 -13.65 4.32
N ASN A 186 -9.86 -13.30 3.11
CA ASN A 186 -9.03 -13.32 1.91
C ASN A 186 -8.52 -11.93 1.51
N GLY A 187 -8.76 -10.92 2.35
CA GLY A 187 -8.37 -9.54 2.06
C GLY A 187 -8.69 -8.58 3.19
N VAL A 188 -8.39 -7.30 2.94
CA VAL A 188 -8.62 -6.19 3.84
C VAL A 188 -9.93 -5.47 3.51
N PRO A 189 -10.60 -4.82 4.50
CA PRO A 189 -10.15 -4.56 5.86
C PRO A 189 -10.37 -5.72 6.84
N LEU A 190 -9.50 -5.84 7.83
CA LEU A 190 -9.71 -6.65 9.02
C LEU A 190 -9.24 -5.86 10.25
N TYR A 191 -10.07 -5.82 11.28
CA TYR A 191 -9.77 -5.13 12.53
C TYR A 191 -9.85 -6.11 13.68
N LEU A 192 -8.76 -6.18 14.45
CA LEU A 192 -8.65 -7.07 15.61
C LEU A 192 -8.44 -6.25 16.87
N VAL A 193 -9.13 -6.63 17.94
CA VAL A 193 -8.93 -6.06 19.27
C VAL A 193 -8.58 -7.18 20.23
N TYR A 194 -7.44 -7.03 20.88
CA TYR A 194 -7.02 -7.91 21.97
C TYR A 194 -7.20 -7.17 23.30
N ARG A 195 -7.87 -7.79 24.25
CA ARG A 195 -7.99 -7.28 25.60
C ARG A 195 -6.77 -7.64 26.44
N PRO A 196 -6.47 -6.87 27.48
CA PRO A 196 -5.39 -7.21 28.40
C PRO A 196 -5.50 -8.64 28.93
N GLY A 197 -4.44 -9.44 28.75
CA GLY A 197 -4.40 -10.84 29.17
C GLY A 197 -5.06 -11.85 28.25
N GLU A 198 -5.72 -11.42 27.16
CA GLU A 198 -6.37 -12.31 26.20
C GLU A 198 -5.52 -12.51 24.94
N THR A 199 -5.33 -13.75 24.53
CA THR A 199 -4.64 -14.09 23.26
C THR A 199 -5.62 -14.25 22.09
N LYS A 200 -6.91 -14.37 22.36
CA LYS A 200 -7.94 -14.50 21.32
C LYS A 200 -8.49 -13.12 20.97
N PRO A 201 -8.32 -12.66 19.73
CA PRO A 201 -8.81 -11.37 19.33
C PRO A 201 -10.33 -11.34 19.14
N ARG A 202 -10.91 -10.18 19.37
CA ARG A 202 -12.25 -9.83 18.91
C ARG A 202 -12.14 -9.25 17.50
N ILE A 203 -12.87 -9.84 16.56
CA ILE A 203 -12.95 -9.33 15.18
C ILE A 203 -14.06 -8.28 15.12
N LEU A 204 -13.75 -7.11 14.58
CA LEU A 204 -14.71 -6.05 14.35
C LEU A 204 -15.28 -6.10 12.93
N SER A 205 -16.34 -5.33 12.69
CA SER A 205 -16.98 -5.21 11.38
C SER A 205 -16.03 -4.56 10.35
N GLU A 206 -16.23 -4.88 9.08
CA GLU A 206 -15.47 -4.27 7.98
C GLU A 206 -15.79 -2.77 7.83
N TRP A 207 -16.98 -2.37 8.22
CA TRP A 207 -17.43 -0.98 8.28
C TRP A 207 -17.50 -0.54 9.73
N LEU A 208 -16.41 0.11 10.19
CA LEU A 208 -16.26 0.50 11.58
C LEU A 208 -17.26 1.59 11.99
N THR A 209 -17.62 1.54 13.26
CA THR A 209 -18.29 2.63 13.97
C THR A 209 -17.51 2.97 15.23
N ASP A 210 -17.56 4.25 15.66
CA ASP A 210 -16.90 4.71 16.89
C ASP A 210 -17.35 3.88 18.10
N ARG A 211 -18.66 3.62 18.19
CA ARG A 211 -19.25 2.83 19.28
C ARG A 211 -18.65 1.42 19.35
N GLU A 212 -18.51 0.76 18.22
CA GLU A 212 -17.97 -0.60 18.13
C GLU A 212 -16.53 -0.65 18.62
N VAL A 213 -15.68 0.26 18.14
CA VAL A 213 -14.27 0.35 18.53
C VAL A 213 -14.15 0.63 20.04
N ILE A 214 -14.89 1.62 20.55
CA ILE A 214 -14.84 2.00 21.97
C ILE A 214 -15.34 0.86 22.86
N THR A 215 -16.42 0.18 22.47
CA THR A 215 -16.99 -0.94 23.25
C THR A 215 -16.07 -2.16 23.25
N ALA A 216 -15.36 -2.41 22.16
CA ALA A 216 -14.43 -3.54 22.06
C ALA A 216 -13.21 -3.39 22.98
N LEU A 217 -12.79 -2.14 23.23
CA LEU A 217 -11.63 -1.79 24.05
C LEU A 217 -11.93 -1.71 25.56
N ARG A 218 -13.20 -1.74 25.93
CA ARG A 218 -13.67 -1.81 27.34
C ARG A 218 -13.83 -3.27 27.78
#